data_2ede8c67c67ab8e64e3f44cd4df04496
#
_entry.id   2ede8c67c67ab8e64e3f44cd4df04496
#
_cell.length_a   1.000
_cell.length_b   1.000
_cell.length_c   1.000
_cell.angle_alpha   90.00
_cell.angle_beta   90.00
_cell.angle_gamma   90.00
#
_symmetry.space_group_name_H-M   'P 1'
#
loop_
_entity.id
_entity.type
_entity.pdbx_description
1 polymer ?
#
loop_
_entity_poly.entity_id
_entity_poly.type
_entity_poly.pdbx_seq_one_letter_code
_entity_poly.pdbx_strand_id
1 'polypeptide(L)'
;IGHAYEVIAADAIARFKRLDGYDVFFLTGTDEHGLKVQKKAQELGIDPKKYVDEISKEFIQLSISLNCSNDDFIRTTDERHVKNVQSIWKILFDKGDIYLDQYSGWYSITDEAFYNEEELIKTESNSFLSPNGNPVEWVDEESYFFKLSKYQNDLLELYEKNEKFILPSSRMNEIKNFVKSGLKDISISRKNISWGIPVK
;
A
#
# COMPACT_ATOMS: atom_id res chain seq x y z
N ILE A 1 -0.84 -8.45 17.91
CA ILE A 1 0.57 -8.30 18.38
C ILE A 1 1.36 -7.44 17.38
N GLY A 2 1.28 -7.69 16.05
CA GLY A 2 2.03 -6.95 15.03
C GLY A 2 1.81 -5.44 15.09
N HIS A 3 0.56 -4.98 15.02
CA HIS A 3 0.23 -3.56 15.09
C HIS A 3 0.69 -2.88 16.40
N ALA A 4 0.56 -3.58 17.54
CA ALA A 4 1.06 -3.05 18.81
C ALA A 4 2.58 -2.86 18.78
N TYR A 5 3.32 -3.82 18.19
CA TYR A 5 4.77 -3.72 18.04
C TYR A 5 5.18 -2.52 17.17
N GLU A 6 4.53 -2.34 16.02
CA GLU A 6 4.81 -1.23 15.09
C GLU A 6 4.58 0.13 15.75
N VAL A 7 3.43 0.30 16.40
CA VAL A 7 3.07 1.56 17.07
C VAL A 7 4.01 1.86 18.23
N ILE A 8 4.35 0.87 19.07
CA ILE A 8 5.30 1.05 20.19
C ILE A 8 6.70 1.41 19.67
N ALA A 9 7.17 0.74 18.62
CA ALA A 9 8.48 1.03 18.05
C ALA A 9 8.55 2.44 17.46
N ALA A 10 7.52 2.87 16.73
CA ALA A 10 7.42 4.22 16.18
C ALA A 10 7.30 5.27 17.30
N ASP A 11 6.50 5.01 18.35
CA ASP A 11 6.35 5.90 19.50
C ASP A 11 7.67 6.09 20.26
N ALA A 12 8.44 5.01 20.46
CA ALA A 12 9.73 5.10 21.11
C ALA A 12 10.70 6.01 20.33
N ILE A 13 10.71 5.91 18.99
CA ILE A 13 11.51 6.77 18.12
C ILE A 13 11.02 8.22 18.17
N ALA A 14 9.71 8.43 18.11
CA ALA A 14 9.11 9.77 18.18
C ALA A 14 9.46 10.47 19.50
N ARG A 15 9.31 9.77 20.62
CA ARG A 15 9.68 10.29 21.96
C ARG A 15 11.18 10.59 22.05
N PHE A 16 12.03 9.68 21.57
CA PHE A 16 13.46 9.90 21.55
C PHE A 16 13.83 11.14 20.75
N LYS A 17 13.24 11.31 19.55
CA LYS A 17 13.53 12.46 18.70
C LYS A 17 13.01 13.78 19.28
N ARG A 18 11.87 13.79 19.97
CA ARG A 18 11.42 14.97 20.71
C ARG A 18 12.39 15.35 21.85
N LEU A 19 12.91 14.37 22.59
CA LEU A 19 13.94 14.58 23.60
C LEU A 19 15.27 15.09 23.01
N ASP A 20 15.57 14.68 21.77
CA ASP A 20 16.75 15.11 21.00
C ASP A 20 16.55 16.50 20.33
N GLY A 21 15.42 17.19 20.63
CA GLY A 21 15.14 18.56 20.19
C GLY A 21 14.57 18.68 18.78
N TYR A 22 14.13 17.58 18.17
CA TYR A 22 13.47 17.62 16.87
C TYR A 22 11.98 18.00 17.00
N ASP A 23 11.49 18.73 16.01
CA ASP A 23 10.03 18.88 15.79
C ASP A 23 9.51 17.59 15.15
N VAL A 24 8.68 16.86 15.88
CA VAL A 24 8.22 15.52 15.49
C VAL A 24 6.70 15.48 15.38
N PHE A 25 6.18 15.17 14.21
CA PHE A 25 4.79 14.81 13.99
C PHE A 25 4.67 13.29 13.82
N PHE A 26 4.08 12.62 14.81
CA PHE A 26 3.89 11.17 14.79
C PHE A 26 2.46 10.84 14.33
N LEU A 27 2.34 10.39 13.10
CA LEU A 27 1.10 9.92 12.50
C LEU A 27 0.97 8.41 12.62
N THR A 28 -0.19 7.92 13.02
CA THR A 28 -0.62 6.53 12.89
C THR A 28 -2.00 6.46 12.25
N GLY A 29 -2.49 5.27 11.92
CA GLY A 29 -3.81 5.16 11.29
C GLY A 29 -4.15 3.75 10.84
N THR A 30 -5.26 3.64 10.07
CA THR A 30 -5.78 2.39 9.52
C THR A 30 -5.90 2.46 8.01
N ASP A 31 -5.46 1.39 7.33
CA ASP A 31 -5.77 1.12 5.93
C ASP A 31 -7.07 0.31 5.87
N GLU A 32 -8.12 0.91 5.29
CA GLU A 32 -9.49 0.42 5.43
C GLU A 32 -10.13 -0.02 4.12
N HIS A 33 -9.48 0.18 2.99
CA HIS A 33 -10.00 -0.20 1.68
C HIS A 33 -9.56 -1.61 1.27
N GLY A 34 -10.05 -2.05 0.11
CA GLY A 34 -9.64 -3.30 -0.52
C GLY A 34 -10.67 -4.43 -0.44
N LEU A 35 -10.38 -5.47 -1.20
CA LEU A 35 -11.29 -6.60 -1.41
C LEU A 35 -11.48 -7.45 -0.14
N LYS A 36 -10.46 -7.57 0.71
CA LYS A 36 -10.55 -8.32 1.98
C LYS A 36 -11.60 -7.72 2.90
N VAL A 37 -11.56 -6.41 3.09
CA VAL A 37 -12.54 -5.67 3.90
C VAL A 37 -13.93 -5.82 3.31
N GLN A 38 -14.08 -5.63 2.00
CA GLN A 38 -15.36 -5.78 1.30
C GLN A 38 -15.95 -7.17 1.51
N LYS A 39 -15.17 -8.24 1.30
CA LYS A 39 -15.63 -9.63 1.50
C LYS A 39 -16.01 -9.89 2.95
N LYS A 40 -15.21 -9.41 3.91
CA LYS A 40 -15.51 -9.61 5.33
C LYS A 40 -16.80 -8.92 5.76
N ALA A 41 -17.05 -7.72 5.29
CA ALA A 41 -18.30 -7.00 5.54
C ALA A 41 -19.50 -7.75 4.92
N GLN A 42 -19.35 -8.26 3.69
CA GLN A 42 -20.38 -9.08 3.03
C GLN A 42 -20.70 -10.37 3.80
N GLU A 43 -19.67 -11.10 4.28
CA GLU A 43 -19.86 -12.30 5.12
C GLU A 43 -20.66 -12.00 6.39
N LEU A 44 -20.47 -10.81 6.96
CA LEU A 44 -21.18 -10.37 8.16
C LEU A 44 -22.55 -9.73 7.86
N GLY A 45 -22.87 -9.53 6.59
CA GLY A 45 -24.12 -8.89 6.16
C GLY A 45 -24.22 -7.40 6.55
N ILE A 46 -23.08 -6.71 6.65
CA ILE A 46 -23.01 -5.29 7.03
C ILE A 46 -22.33 -4.46 5.95
N ASP A 47 -22.58 -3.15 5.99
CA ASP A 47 -21.92 -2.20 5.11
C ASP A 47 -20.40 -2.10 5.43
N PRO A 48 -19.48 -2.08 4.42
CA PRO A 48 -18.04 -1.99 4.65
C PRO A 48 -17.63 -0.80 5.50
N LYS A 49 -18.28 0.38 5.32
CA LYS A 49 -17.98 1.56 6.13
C LYS A 49 -18.28 1.33 7.60
N LYS A 50 -19.43 0.70 7.91
CA LYS A 50 -19.79 0.35 9.29
C LYS A 50 -18.82 -0.64 9.89
N TYR A 51 -18.38 -1.63 9.10
CA TYR A 51 -17.39 -2.62 9.54
C TYR A 51 -16.08 -1.95 9.95
N VAL A 52 -15.50 -1.09 9.10
CA VAL A 52 -14.24 -0.43 9.40
C VAL A 52 -14.39 0.65 10.50
N ASP A 53 -15.57 1.25 10.65
CA ASP A 53 -15.85 2.19 11.74
C ASP A 53 -15.77 1.52 13.12
N GLU A 54 -16.17 0.26 13.23
CA GLU A 54 -16.01 -0.49 14.49
C GLU A 54 -14.57 -0.94 14.71
N ILE A 55 -13.94 -1.49 13.67
CA ILE A 55 -12.54 -1.95 13.77
C ILE A 55 -11.58 -0.80 14.09
N SER A 56 -11.75 0.37 13.47
CA SER A 56 -10.87 1.52 13.73
C SER A 56 -10.92 2.02 15.16
N LYS A 57 -12.05 1.87 15.85
CA LYS A 57 -12.17 2.20 17.29
C LYS A 57 -11.24 1.35 18.15
N GLU A 58 -11.08 0.06 17.80
CA GLU A 58 -10.17 -0.85 18.51
C GLU A 58 -8.72 -0.43 18.33
N PHE A 59 -8.32 0.02 17.13
CA PHE A 59 -6.97 0.53 16.88
C PHE A 59 -6.70 1.85 17.61
N ILE A 60 -7.66 2.77 17.64
CA ILE A 60 -7.57 4.00 18.40
C ILE A 60 -7.42 3.67 19.89
N GLN A 61 -8.27 2.77 20.41
CA GLN A 61 -8.21 2.35 21.81
C GLN A 61 -6.90 1.64 22.14
N LEU A 62 -6.33 0.88 21.22
CA LEU A 62 -5.01 0.26 21.37
C LEU A 62 -3.92 1.30 21.57
N SER A 63 -3.88 2.34 20.73
CA SER A 63 -2.90 3.44 20.87
C SER A 63 -3.03 4.16 22.22
N ILE A 64 -4.26 4.39 22.70
CA ILE A 64 -4.53 4.98 24.01
C ILE A 64 -4.04 4.05 25.13
N SER A 65 -4.37 2.76 25.07
CA SER A 65 -4.01 1.76 26.08
C SER A 65 -2.50 1.55 26.19
N LEU A 66 -1.79 1.72 25.09
CA LEU A 66 -0.33 1.66 25.01
C LEU A 66 0.35 2.99 25.38
N ASN A 67 -0.44 4.03 25.71
CA ASN A 67 0.04 5.39 26.01
C ASN A 67 0.94 5.94 24.89
N CYS A 68 0.57 5.68 23.62
CA CYS A 68 1.29 6.20 22.46
C CYS A 68 1.11 7.72 22.35
N SER A 69 2.17 8.40 21.91
CA SER A 69 2.23 9.86 21.80
C SER A 69 1.96 10.37 20.38
N ASN A 70 1.17 9.63 19.60
CA ASN A 70 0.80 10.05 18.25
C ASN A 70 0.02 11.38 18.28
N ASP A 71 0.39 12.27 17.36
CA ASP A 71 -0.22 13.60 17.22
C ASP A 71 -1.55 13.52 16.46
N ASP A 72 -1.68 12.53 15.56
CA ASP A 72 -2.89 12.34 14.77
C ASP A 72 -3.13 10.85 14.49
N PHE A 73 -4.39 10.53 14.17
CA PHE A 73 -4.82 9.22 13.71
C PHE A 73 -5.57 9.40 12.39
N ILE A 74 -5.02 8.89 11.28
CA ILE A 74 -5.61 8.99 9.95
C ILE A 74 -6.30 7.68 9.57
N ARG A 75 -7.49 7.78 9.02
CA ARG A 75 -8.19 6.67 8.39
C ARG A 75 -8.19 6.89 6.87
N THR A 76 -7.93 5.86 6.09
CA THR A 76 -7.98 6.00 4.63
C THR A 76 -9.38 6.30 4.11
N THR A 77 -10.41 6.10 4.94
CA THR A 77 -11.80 6.49 4.69
C THR A 77 -12.16 7.91 5.13
N ASP A 78 -11.26 8.64 5.81
CA ASP A 78 -11.49 10.04 6.17
C ASP A 78 -11.61 10.92 4.93
N GLU A 79 -12.54 11.86 4.96
CA GLU A 79 -12.76 12.79 3.85
C GLU A 79 -11.49 13.57 3.48
N ARG A 80 -10.70 13.96 4.49
CA ARG A 80 -9.40 14.64 4.28
C ARG A 80 -8.42 13.77 3.51
N HIS A 81 -8.37 12.46 3.79
CA HIS A 81 -7.52 11.51 3.07
C HIS A 81 -8.02 11.32 1.63
N VAL A 82 -9.32 11.05 1.46
CA VAL A 82 -9.95 10.85 0.15
C VAL A 82 -9.71 12.05 -0.78
N LYS A 83 -9.93 13.27 -0.30
CA LYS A 83 -9.69 14.50 -1.07
C LYS A 83 -8.23 14.65 -1.50
N ASN A 84 -7.29 14.35 -0.61
CA ASN A 84 -5.87 14.43 -0.93
C ASN A 84 -5.45 13.39 -1.98
N VAL A 85 -5.93 12.15 -1.84
CA VAL A 85 -5.68 11.09 -2.83
C VAL A 85 -6.22 11.49 -4.21
N GLN A 86 -7.45 11.98 -4.28
CA GLN A 86 -8.06 12.44 -5.53
C GLN A 86 -7.31 13.64 -6.15
N SER A 87 -6.79 14.54 -5.32
CA SER A 87 -5.99 15.68 -5.78
C SER A 87 -4.66 15.24 -6.38
N ILE A 88 -3.94 14.32 -5.70
CA ILE A 88 -2.68 13.76 -6.21
C ILE A 88 -2.93 12.97 -7.49
N TRP A 89 -3.99 12.15 -7.52
CA TRP A 89 -4.40 11.42 -8.72
C TRP A 89 -4.59 12.36 -9.92
N LYS A 90 -5.36 13.43 -9.72
CA LYS A 90 -5.58 14.41 -10.77
C LYS A 90 -4.28 15.04 -11.27
N ILE A 91 -3.38 15.43 -10.38
CA ILE A 91 -2.09 16.01 -10.76
C ILE A 91 -1.27 15.05 -11.63
N LEU A 92 -1.19 13.77 -11.22
CA LEU A 92 -0.44 12.75 -11.94
C LEU A 92 -1.10 12.40 -13.28
N PHE A 93 -2.43 12.34 -13.31
CA PHE A 93 -3.19 12.12 -14.53
C PHE A 93 -2.99 13.26 -15.54
N ASP A 94 -3.12 14.52 -15.10
CA ASP A 94 -2.92 15.71 -15.93
C ASP A 94 -1.47 15.81 -16.47
N LYS A 95 -0.49 15.29 -15.73
CA LYS A 95 0.91 15.17 -16.19
C LYS A 95 1.14 14.03 -17.18
N GLY A 96 0.15 13.15 -17.38
CA GLY A 96 0.28 11.96 -18.19
C GLY A 96 1.14 10.86 -17.56
N ASP A 97 1.30 10.89 -16.23
CA ASP A 97 1.97 9.85 -15.45
C ASP A 97 1.02 8.72 -15.07
N ILE A 98 -0.28 8.93 -15.22
CA ILE A 98 -1.33 7.91 -15.12
C ILE A 98 -2.02 7.77 -16.47
N TYR A 99 -2.23 6.54 -16.92
CA TYR A 99 -2.90 6.21 -18.17
C TYR A 99 -3.77 4.97 -18.04
N LEU A 100 -4.75 4.80 -18.91
CA LEU A 100 -5.64 3.65 -18.95
C LEU A 100 -5.07 2.60 -19.90
N ASP A 101 -5.03 1.34 -19.48
CA ASP A 101 -4.61 0.20 -20.31
C ASP A 101 -5.29 -1.08 -19.84
N GLN A 102 -5.17 -2.15 -20.64
CA GLN A 102 -5.62 -3.49 -20.26
C GLN A 102 -4.57 -4.15 -19.40
N TYR A 103 -5.02 -4.74 -18.30
CA TYR A 103 -4.20 -5.57 -17.46
C TYR A 103 -4.68 -7.01 -17.51
N SER A 104 -3.77 -7.92 -17.88
CA SER A 104 -4.02 -9.37 -17.84
C SER A 104 -2.92 -10.03 -17.02
N GLY A 105 -3.30 -10.82 -16.03
CA GLY A 105 -2.32 -11.50 -15.18
C GLY A 105 -2.95 -12.35 -14.08
N TRP A 106 -2.11 -13.13 -13.41
CA TRP A 106 -2.48 -13.94 -12.26
C TRP A 106 -2.56 -13.10 -11.00
N TYR A 107 -3.71 -13.03 -10.36
CA TYR A 107 -3.95 -12.24 -9.16
C TYR A 107 -4.28 -13.12 -7.96
N SER A 108 -3.60 -12.92 -6.84
CA SER A 108 -3.99 -13.52 -5.56
C SER A 108 -4.76 -12.51 -4.72
N ILE A 109 -6.00 -12.84 -4.40
CA ILE A 109 -6.86 -12.01 -3.53
C ILE A 109 -6.28 -11.95 -2.11
N THR A 110 -5.70 -13.06 -1.65
CA THR A 110 -5.12 -13.15 -0.30
C THR A 110 -3.85 -12.33 -0.14
N ASP A 111 -2.99 -12.35 -1.18
CA ASP A 111 -1.75 -11.59 -1.20
C ASP A 111 -1.95 -10.13 -1.63
N GLU A 112 -3.12 -9.83 -2.24
CA GLU A 112 -3.44 -8.55 -2.87
C GLU A 112 -2.38 -8.15 -3.92
N ALA A 113 -1.85 -9.16 -4.64
CA ALA A 113 -0.72 -9.00 -5.56
C ALA A 113 -0.94 -9.74 -6.87
N PHE A 114 -0.33 -9.21 -7.92
CA PHE A 114 -0.21 -9.87 -9.21
C PHE A 114 1.12 -10.60 -9.34
N TYR A 115 1.10 -11.70 -10.07
CA TYR A 115 2.25 -12.56 -10.30
C TYR A 115 2.41 -12.87 -11.78
N ASN A 116 3.66 -12.96 -12.24
CA ASN A 116 3.97 -13.53 -13.55
C ASN A 116 3.84 -15.06 -13.47
N GLU A 117 3.58 -15.70 -14.59
CA GLU A 117 3.41 -17.16 -14.63
C GLU A 117 4.67 -17.91 -14.14
N GLU A 118 5.86 -17.34 -14.35
CA GLU A 118 7.14 -17.88 -13.89
C GLU A 118 7.31 -17.89 -12.35
N GLU A 119 6.54 -17.04 -11.65
CA GLU A 119 6.57 -16.94 -10.19
C GLU A 119 5.61 -17.92 -9.51
N LEU A 120 4.69 -18.53 -10.27
CA LEU A 120 3.63 -19.36 -9.74
C LEU A 120 4.08 -20.79 -9.45
N ILE A 121 3.52 -21.34 -8.39
CA ILE A 121 3.66 -22.74 -8.01
C ILE A 121 2.53 -23.53 -8.69
N LYS A 122 2.90 -24.43 -9.62
CA LYS A 122 1.95 -25.34 -10.27
C LYS A 122 1.63 -26.51 -9.35
N THR A 123 0.34 -26.75 -9.10
CA THR A 123 -0.12 -27.87 -8.27
C THR A 123 -0.31 -29.15 -9.10
N GLU A 124 -0.41 -30.31 -8.45
CA GLU A 124 -0.73 -31.58 -9.08
C GLU A 124 -2.09 -31.60 -9.80
N SER A 125 -3.04 -30.78 -9.35
CA SER A 125 -4.37 -30.57 -9.96
C SER A 125 -4.37 -29.61 -11.14
N ASN A 126 -3.20 -29.19 -11.63
CA ASN A 126 -3.03 -28.24 -12.74
C ASN A 126 -3.57 -26.82 -12.43
N SER A 127 -3.76 -26.49 -11.15
CA SER A 127 -4.05 -25.13 -10.69
C SER A 127 -2.75 -24.40 -10.32
N PHE A 128 -2.83 -23.08 -10.18
CA PHE A 128 -1.68 -22.26 -9.82
C PHE A 128 -1.88 -21.65 -8.42
N LEU A 129 -0.76 -21.54 -7.68
CA LEU A 129 -0.69 -20.85 -6.40
C LEU A 129 0.37 -19.74 -6.49
N SER A 130 0.20 -18.70 -5.68
CA SER A 130 1.24 -17.69 -5.50
C SER A 130 2.48 -18.27 -4.81
N PRO A 131 3.63 -17.57 -4.80
CA PRO A 131 4.80 -17.98 -4.03
C PRO A 131 4.53 -18.18 -2.53
N ASN A 132 3.49 -17.53 -2.01
CA ASN A 132 3.04 -17.67 -0.61
C ASN A 132 2.08 -18.85 -0.40
N GLY A 133 1.78 -19.62 -1.43
CA GLY A 133 0.88 -20.78 -1.38
C GLY A 133 -0.61 -20.43 -1.44
N ASN A 134 -0.97 -19.20 -1.79
CA ASN A 134 -2.36 -18.75 -1.90
C ASN A 134 -2.91 -18.98 -3.32
N PRO A 135 -4.23 -19.26 -3.46
CA PRO A 135 -4.86 -19.36 -4.77
C PRO A 135 -4.70 -18.09 -5.61
N VAL A 136 -4.50 -18.28 -6.91
CA VAL A 136 -4.50 -17.21 -7.90
C VAL A 136 -5.58 -17.45 -8.95
N GLU A 137 -6.11 -16.37 -9.50
CA GLU A 137 -7.06 -16.38 -10.61
C GLU A 137 -6.55 -15.49 -11.74
N TRP A 138 -6.88 -15.86 -12.98
CA TRP A 138 -6.56 -15.02 -14.13
C TRP A 138 -7.53 -13.84 -14.18
N VAL A 139 -6.99 -12.63 -14.17
CA VAL A 139 -7.74 -11.38 -14.28
C VAL A 139 -7.40 -10.72 -15.59
N ASP A 140 -8.41 -10.27 -16.30
CA ASP A 140 -8.29 -9.44 -17.49
C ASP A 140 -9.25 -8.26 -17.32
N GLU A 141 -8.69 -7.11 -16.99
CA GLU A 141 -9.48 -5.90 -16.71
C GLU A 141 -8.78 -4.64 -17.21
N GLU A 142 -9.57 -3.65 -17.59
CA GLU A 142 -9.09 -2.31 -17.83
C GLU A 142 -8.69 -1.65 -16.49
N SER A 143 -7.49 -1.13 -16.42
CA SER A 143 -6.95 -0.52 -15.21
C SER A 143 -6.16 0.74 -15.53
N TYR A 144 -6.10 1.64 -14.57
CA TYR A 144 -5.16 2.74 -14.63
C TYR A 144 -3.77 2.28 -14.20
N PHE A 145 -2.77 2.70 -14.98
CA PHE A 145 -1.36 2.43 -14.74
C PHE A 145 -0.62 3.70 -14.37
N PHE A 146 0.30 3.59 -13.41
CA PHE A 146 1.29 4.62 -13.13
C PHE A 146 2.57 4.32 -13.90
N LYS A 147 3.09 5.32 -14.65
CA LYS A 147 4.31 5.23 -15.45
C LYS A 147 5.57 5.21 -14.57
N LEU A 148 5.72 4.17 -13.74
CA LEU A 148 6.88 4.03 -12.86
C LEU A 148 8.19 3.93 -13.66
N SER A 149 8.16 3.29 -14.84
CA SER A 149 9.30 3.15 -15.73
C SER A 149 9.92 4.48 -16.14
N LYS A 150 9.11 5.54 -16.27
CA LYS A 150 9.55 6.90 -16.59
C LYS A 150 10.53 7.46 -15.56
N TYR A 151 10.40 7.08 -14.30
CA TYR A 151 11.17 7.61 -13.17
C TYR A 151 12.45 6.84 -12.87
N GLN A 152 12.76 5.79 -13.62
CA GLN A 152 13.92 4.94 -13.37
C GLN A 152 15.24 5.71 -13.30
N ASN A 153 15.51 6.53 -14.30
CA ASN A 153 16.77 7.29 -14.37
C ASN A 153 16.83 8.35 -13.28
N ASP A 154 15.73 9.05 -13.00
CA ASP A 154 15.64 10.07 -11.96
C ASP A 154 15.90 9.47 -10.56
N LEU A 155 15.39 8.27 -10.31
CA LEU A 155 15.63 7.52 -9.07
C LEU A 155 17.10 7.11 -8.93
N LEU A 156 17.71 6.60 -10.00
CA LEU A 156 19.14 6.23 -9.99
C LEU A 156 20.01 7.44 -9.73
N GLU A 157 19.72 8.57 -10.38
CA GLU A 157 20.43 9.84 -10.15
C GLU A 157 20.24 10.36 -8.71
N LEU A 158 19.04 10.27 -8.15
CA LEU A 158 18.77 10.61 -6.75
C LEU A 158 19.63 9.80 -5.79
N TYR A 159 19.72 8.47 -6.00
CA TYR A 159 20.51 7.57 -5.16
C TYR A 159 22.03 7.80 -5.30
N GLU A 160 22.48 8.27 -6.45
CA GLU A 160 23.89 8.64 -6.66
C GLU A 160 24.25 9.96 -5.97
N LYS A 161 23.35 10.95 -6.04
CA LYS A 161 23.53 12.25 -5.41
C LYS A 161 23.35 12.23 -3.89
N ASN A 162 22.59 11.26 -3.38
CA ASN A 162 22.28 11.18 -1.96
C ASN A 162 22.43 9.73 -1.43
N GLU A 163 23.67 9.38 -1.06
CA GLU A 163 24.02 8.06 -0.57
C GLU A 163 23.30 7.66 0.75
N LYS A 164 22.76 8.65 1.48
CA LYS A 164 22.01 8.45 2.74
C LYS A 164 20.51 8.47 2.56
N PHE A 165 20.01 8.51 1.32
CA PHE A 165 18.56 8.52 1.04
C PHE A 165 17.88 7.23 1.52
N ILE A 166 18.58 6.10 1.42
CA ILE A 166 18.14 4.80 1.95
C ILE A 166 19.23 4.25 2.88
N LEU A 167 18.85 3.85 4.08
CA LEU A 167 19.74 3.25 5.07
C LEU A 167 19.21 1.90 5.57
N PRO A 168 20.07 0.96 5.91
CA PRO A 168 21.53 0.97 5.78
C PRO A 168 21.99 0.80 4.32
N SER A 169 23.28 0.94 4.04
CA SER A 169 23.85 0.85 2.69
C SER A 169 23.54 -0.46 1.95
N SER A 170 23.39 -1.56 2.68
CA SER A 170 22.95 -2.84 2.12
C SER A 170 21.56 -2.74 1.45
N ARG A 171 20.63 -1.99 2.04
CA ARG A 171 19.31 -1.74 1.48
C ARG A 171 19.36 -0.79 0.29
N MET A 172 20.23 0.23 0.35
CA MET A 172 20.49 1.10 -0.81
C MET A 172 20.98 0.28 -2.01
N ASN A 173 21.90 -0.66 -1.81
CA ASN A 173 22.43 -1.50 -2.88
C ASN A 173 21.34 -2.43 -3.47
N GLU A 174 20.52 -3.02 -2.61
CA GLU A 174 19.39 -3.86 -3.03
C GLU A 174 18.41 -3.07 -3.91
N ILE A 175 17.98 -1.90 -3.45
CA ILE A 175 17.07 -1.03 -4.21
C ILE A 175 17.70 -0.51 -5.51
N LYS A 176 18.97 -0.09 -5.49
CA LYS A 176 19.68 0.31 -6.72
C LYS A 176 19.70 -0.81 -7.75
N ASN A 177 19.99 -2.04 -7.34
CA ASN A 177 20.00 -3.18 -8.25
C ASN A 177 18.60 -3.48 -8.80
N PHE A 178 17.57 -3.43 -7.96
CA PHE A 178 16.18 -3.58 -8.37
C PHE A 178 15.80 -2.51 -9.41
N VAL A 179 16.09 -1.23 -9.15
CA VAL A 179 15.77 -0.16 -10.11
C VAL A 179 16.56 -0.31 -11.41
N LYS A 180 17.84 -0.71 -11.34
CA LYS A 180 18.69 -0.96 -12.53
C LYS A 180 18.20 -2.12 -13.39
N SER A 181 17.53 -3.12 -12.82
CA SER A 181 16.99 -4.25 -13.59
C SER A 181 15.83 -3.88 -14.51
N GLY A 182 15.31 -2.68 -14.39
CA GLY A 182 14.23 -2.13 -15.22
C GLY A 182 12.91 -2.04 -14.47
N LEU A 183 12.44 -0.82 -14.25
CA LEU A 183 11.13 -0.58 -13.67
C LEU A 183 10.02 -0.79 -14.71
N LYS A 184 8.95 -1.45 -14.31
CA LYS A 184 7.72 -1.62 -15.12
C LYS A 184 6.64 -0.70 -14.57
N ASP A 185 5.73 -0.29 -15.45
CA ASP A 185 4.54 0.45 -15.05
C ASP A 185 3.62 -0.45 -14.22
N ILE A 186 2.96 0.14 -13.23
CA ILE A 186 2.16 -0.61 -12.26
C ILE A 186 0.68 -0.24 -12.34
N SER A 187 -0.17 -1.26 -12.29
CA SER A 187 -1.62 -1.11 -12.19
C SER A 187 -1.98 -0.57 -10.80
N ILE A 188 -2.69 0.56 -10.77
CA ILE A 188 -3.03 1.31 -9.54
C ILE A 188 -4.52 1.45 -9.28
N SER A 189 -5.37 0.83 -10.11
CA SER A 189 -6.81 0.81 -9.90
C SER A 189 -7.40 -0.58 -10.05
N ARG A 190 -8.64 -0.77 -9.59
CA ARG A 190 -9.41 -2.00 -9.72
C ARG A 190 -10.84 -1.67 -10.07
N LYS A 191 -11.40 -2.35 -11.09
CA LYS A 191 -12.82 -2.21 -11.48
C LYS A 191 -13.75 -3.06 -10.63
N ASN A 192 -13.28 -4.21 -10.19
CA ASN A 192 -14.09 -5.22 -9.51
C ASN A 192 -14.22 -5.01 -8.00
N ILE A 193 -13.69 -3.90 -7.48
CA ILE A 193 -13.77 -3.52 -6.06
C ILE A 193 -14.63 -2.28 -5.95
N SER A 194 -15.77 -2.40 -5.26
CA SER A 194 -16.66 -1.26 -5.00
C SER A 194 -16.27 -0.48 -3.73
N TRP A 195 -15.44 -1.08 -2.87
CA TRP A 195 -14.97 -0.48 -1.63
C TRP A 195 -13.56 0.09 -1.80
N GLY A 196 -13.49 1.34 -2.21
CA GLY A 196 -12.25 2.07 -2.50
C GLY A 196 -12.50 3.55 -2.66
N ILE A 197 -11.44 4.31 -2.93
CA ILE A 197 -11.55 5.73 -3.25
C ILE A 197 -11.92 5.86 -4.72
N PRO A 198 -13.06 6.48 -5.06
CA PRO A 198 -13.44 6.66 -6.46
C PRO A 198 -12.51 7.66 -7.14
N VAL A 199 -11.97 7.26 -8.28
CA VAL A 199 -11.15 8.10 -9.17
C VAL A 199 -11.84 8.17 -10.54
N LYS A 200 -11.60 9.30 -11.26
CA LYS A 200 -12.17 9.53 -12.59
C LYS A 200 -11.09 9.39 -13.62
#